data_65747340b1d429f30b0efdd4c6d6e6c9
#
_entry.id   65747340b1d429f30b0efdd4c6d6e6c9
#
_cell.length_a   1.000
_cell.length_b   1.000
_cell.length_c   1.000
_cell.angle_alpha   90.00
_cell.angle_beta   90.00
_cell.angle_gamma   90.00
#
_symmetry.space_group_name_H-M   'P 1'
#
loop_
_entity.id
_entity.type
_entity.pdbx_description
1 polymer ?
#
loop_
_entity_poly.entity_id
_entity_poly.type
_entity_poly.pdbx_seq_one_letter_code
_entity_poly.pdbx_strand_id
1 'polypeptide(L)'
;MAYDYLGLVNDVNRRLNEVALTTTNFSTSTGEYGMIKEAINSSIRFINQHEYEWPFNHVTEEETLTSGIMRYSFPADAKTLDFDTFRIKRNATLGNQTKLLKILTYEEYLSRYLDYEYNTTSSASTGLPDFVFRAPNREFGLVKIPDKAYELVYEYYRLPVDLINATDVPSIPSQFRYILVDGAMYYAYLFRGETQEAQVMQNKYMDEIKSMRSLYVNRYDYARSTVLPQNTSSVSSIRVI
;
A
#
# COMPACT_ATOMS: atom_id res chain seq x y z
N MET A 1 22.91 -3.19 -16.48
CA MET A 1 23.25 -2.63 -15.18
C MET A 1 22.43 -3.31 -14.11
N ALA A 2 22.93 -3.37 -12.87
CA ALA A 2 22.17 -3.89 -11.74
C ALA A 2 20.88 -3.06 -11.54
N TYR A 3 19.85 -3.70 -11.00
CA TYR A 3 18.61 -3.01 -10.59
C TYR A 3 18.70 -2.71 -9.11
N ASP A 4 19.56 -1.77 -8.77
CA ASP A 4 19.81 -1.24 -7.44
C ASP A 4 19.89 0.29 -7.50
N TYR A 5 19.99 0.93 -6.35
CA TYR A 5 20.00 2.39 -6.26
C TYR A 5 21.15 3.01 -7.06
N LEU A 6 22.36 2.44 -6.96
CA LEU A 6 23.51 2.89 -7.74
C LEU A 6 23.25 2.78 -9.26
N GLY A 7 22.69 1.68 -9.70
CA GLY A 7 22.37 1.45 -11.10
C GLY A 7 21.33 2.44 -11.64
N LEU A 8 20.31 2.78 -10.83
CA LEU A 8 19.32 3.79 -11.20
C LEU A 8 19.94 5.19 -11.28
N VAL A 9 20.73 5.58 -10.28
CA VAL A 9 21.46 6.86 -10.28
C VAL A 9 22.36 6.96 -11.51
N ASN A 10 23.09 5.91 -11.84
CA ASN A 10 23.97 5.90 -13.00
C ASN A 10 23.21 5.91 -14.35
N ASP A 11 21.99 5.41 -14.41
CA ASP A 11 21.15 5.56 -15.62
C ASP A 11 20.74 7.02 -15.84
N VAL A 12 20.39 7.73 -14.76
CA VAL A 12 20.10 9.18 -14.84
C VAL A 12 21.36 9.96 -15.19
N ASN A 13 22.48 9.70 -14.49
CA ASN A 13 23.77 10.34 -14.76
C ASN A 13 24.14 10.24 -16.25
N ARG A 14 24.00 9.06 -16.83
CA ARG A 14 24.32 8.82 -18.26
C ARG A 14 23.43 9.64 -19.19
N ARG A 15 22.15 9.80 -18.88
CA ARG A 15 21.23 10.63 -19.67
C ARG A 15 21.54 12.12 -19.56
N LEU A 16 22.06 12.55 -18.41
CA LEU A 16 22.49 13.91 -18.16
C LEU A 16 23.93 14.19 -18.61
N ASN A 17 24.60 13.20 -19.20
CA ASN A 17 26.03 13.25 -19.61
C ASN A 17 26.97 13.48 -18.43
N GLU A 18 26.59 12.99 -17.23
CA GLU A 18 27.39 13.05 -16.01
C GLU A 18 28.25 11.78 -15.82
N VAL A 19 29.26 11.88 -14.96
CA VAL A 19 30.15 10.75 -14.65
C VAL A 19 29.40 9.73 -13.79
N ALA A 20 29.55 8.44 -14.13
CA ALA A 20 28.95 7.38 -13.34
C ALA A 20 29.62 7.26 -11.95
N LEU A 21 28.80 7.04 -10.92
CA LEU A 21 29.25 6.77 -9.56
C LEU A 21 29.70 5.31 -9.42
N THR A 22 30.60 5.09 -8.48
CA THR A 22 31.05 3.76 -8.02
C THR A 22 30.49 3.49 -6.62
N THR A 23 30.51 2.26 -6.16
CA THR A 23 30.11 1.89 -4.79
C THR A 23 30.90 2.64 -3.72
N THR A 24 32.16 2.97 -4.00
CA THR A 24 33.06 3.66 -3.06
C THR A 24 32.73 5.14 -2.89
N ASN A 25 32.31 5.82 -3.95
CA ASN A 25 32.03 7.25 -3.90
C ASN A 25 30.53 7.57 -3.79
N PHE A 26 29.66 6.56 -3.83
CA PHE A 26 28.22 6.75 -3.78
C PHE A 26 27.76 7.46 -2.50
N SER A 27 28.22 6.99 -1.33
CA SER A 27 27.81 7.55 -0.03
C SER A 27 28.28 8.99 0.19
N THR A 28 29.45 9.33 -0.34
CA THR A 28 30.09 10.64 -0.15
C THR A 28 29.75 11.66 -1.24
N SER A 29 29.14 11.23 -2.34
CA SER A 29 28.78 12.12 -3.45
C SER A 29 27.67 13.11 -3.04
N THR A 30 27.93 14.38 -3.27
CA THR A 30 27.08 15.53 -2.92
C THR A 30 26.78 16.38 -4.15
N GLY A 31 26.13 17.53 -3.97
CA GLY A 31 25.80 18.45 -5.05
C GLY A 31 24.79 17.82 -6.03
N GLU A 32 25.08 17.85 -7.32
CA GLU A 32 24.22 17.32 -8.36
C GLU A 32 23.90 15.84 -8.19
N TYR A 33 24.88 15.03 -7.82
CA TYR A 33 24.67 13.61 -7.52
C TYR A 33 23.71 13.39 -6.32
N GLY A 34 23.76 14.28 -5.33
CA GLY A 34 22.79 14.28 -4.23
C GLY A 34 21.38 14.58 -4.71
N MET A 35 21.23 15.54 -5.61
CA MET A 35 19.93 15.89 -6.23
C MET A 35 19.38 14.72 -7.06
N ILE A 36 20.23 14.01 -7.81
CA ILE A 36 19.81 12.85 -8.60
C ILE A 36 19.36 11.69 -7.70
N LYS A 37 20.05 11.45 -6.59
CA LYS A 37 19.62 10.47 -5.58
C LYS A 37 18.24 10.82 -5.03
N GLU A 38 18.04 12.06 -4.63
CA GLU A 38 16.74 12.52 -4.15
C GLU A 38 15.67 12.48 -5.23
N ALA A 39 15.99 12.75 -6.49
CA ALA A 39 15.08 12.67 -7.62
C ALA A 39 14.54 11.22 -7.80
N ILE A 40 15.39 10.20 -7.62
CA ILE A 40 14.95 8.80 -7.68
C ILE A 40 14.01 8.48 -6.52
N ASN A 41 14.36 8.85 -5.29
CA ASN A 41 13.48 8.64 -4.15
C ASN A 41 12.16 9.40 -4.30
N SER A 42 12.19 10.62 -4.83
CA SER A 42 10.98 11.39 -5.13
C SER A 42 10.10 10.70 -6.18
N SER A 43 10.71 10.11 -7.22
CA SER A 43 9.99 9.31 -8.21
C SER A 43 9.32 8.08 -7.57
N ILE A 44 10.02 7.36 -6.70
CA ILE A 44 9.49 6.20 -5.98
C ILE A 44 8.34 6.62 -5.05
N ARG A 45 8.53 7.70 -4.27
CA ARG A 45 7.48 8.23 -3.38
C ARG A 45 6.24 8.62 -4.17
N PHE A 46 6.41 9.34 -5.28
CA PHE A 46 5.31 9.77 -6.12
C PHE A 46 4.45 8.60 -6.62
N ILE A 47 5.07 7.53 -7.14
CA ILE A 47 4.36 6.32 -7.60
C ILE A 47 3.58 5.68 -6.45
N ASN A 48 4.18 5.57 -5.26
CA ASN A 48 3.60 4.85 -4.14
C ASN A 48 2.58 5.66 -3.33
N GLN A 49 2.67 6.99 -3.36
CA GLN A 49 1.71 7.88 -2.68
C GLN A 49 0.41 8.09 -3.47
N HIS A 50 0.40 7.76 -4.76
CA HIS A 50 -0.82 7.82 -5.57
C HIS A 50 -1.93 6.95 -4.96
N GLU A 51 -3.18 7.23 -5.33
CA GLU A 51 -4.37 6.52 -4.83
C GLU A 51 -4.36 5.01 -5.12
N TYR A 52 -3.61 4.59 -6.13
CA TYR A 52 -3.56 3.19 -6.53
C TYR A 52 -2.76 2.33 -5.54
N GLU A 53 -3.32 1.19 -5.18
CA GLU A 53 -2.70 0.18 -4.32
C GLU A 53 -1.92 -0.81 -5.19
N TRP A 54 -0.60 -0.75 -5.11
CA TRP A 54 0.25 -1.55 -5.96
C TRP A 54 0.41 -2.97 -5.42
N PRO A 55 0.12 -4.02 -6.21
CA PRO A 55 0.25 -5.41 -5.77
C PRO A 55 1.64 -5.79 -5.26
N PHE A 56 2.70 -5.16 -5.76
CA PHE A 56 4.07 -5.41 -5.29
C PHE A 56 4.38 -4.81 -3.91
N ASN A 57 3.50 -3.99 -3.38
CA ASN A 57 3.55 -3.47 -2.01
C ASN A 57 2.63 -4.22 -1.05
N HIS A 58 1.90 -5.21 -1.55
CA HIS A 58 1.00 -6.02 -0.75
C HIS A 58 1.79 -7.02 0.09
N VAL A 59 1.60 -7.03 1.39
CA VAL A 59 2.32 -7.88 2.34
C VAL A 59 1.37 -8.46 3.36
N THR A 60 1.72 -9.62 3.88
CA THR A 60 1.00 -10.29 4.96
C THR A 60 1.69 -9.97 6.28
N GLU A 61 0.92 -9.61 7.29
CA GLU A 61 1.37 -9.38 8.66
C GLU A 61 0.79 -10.44 9.58
N GLU A 62 1.61 -10.87 10.54
CA GLU A 62 1.22 -11.79 11.61
C GLU A 62 1.44 -11.10 12.96
N GLU A 63 0.37 -10.85 13.69
CA GLU A 63 0.39 -10.17 14.96
C GLU A 63 -0.18 -11.05 16.05
N THR A 64 0.51 -11.12 17.19
CA THR A 64 0.01 -11.82 18.38
C THR A 64 -0.85 -10.88 19.20
N LEU A 65 -2.14 -11.19 19.32
CA LEU A 65 -3.08 -10.42 20.11
C LEU A 65 -2.78 -10.55 21.60
N THR A 66 -2.91 -9.46 22.33
CA THR A 66 -2.75 -9.42 23.77
C THR A 66 -4.12 -9.52 24.45
N SER A 67 -4.23 -10.40 25.45
CA SER A 67 -5.46 -10.52 26.26
C SER A 67 -5.84 -9.18 26.89
N GLY A 68 -7.11 -8.83 26.79
CA GLY A 68 -7.66 -7.59 27.36
C GLY A 68 -7.48 -6.34 26.49
N ILE A 69 -6.79 -6.43 25.35
CA ILE A 69 -6.61 -5.30 24.42
C ILE A 69 -7.58 -5.43 23.25
N MET A 70 -8.36 -4.39 23.01
CA MET A 70 -9.34 -4.34 21.93
C MET A 70 -8.84 -3.64 20.68
N ARG A 71 -7.98 -2.62 20.82
CA ARG A 71 -7.51 -1.78 19.73
C ARG A 71 -6.01 -1.95 19.51
N TYR A 72 -5.62 -2.00 18.25
CA TYR A 72 -4.24 -2.18 17.80
C TYR A 72 -3.89 -1.13 16.76
N SER A 73 -2.68 -0.62 16.81
CA SER A 73 -2.18 0.35 15.83
C SER A 73 -1.87 -0.34 14.51
N PHE A 74 -2.05 0.37 13.41
CA PHE A 74 -1.57 -0.09 12.11
C PHE A 74 -0.04 -0.21 12.12
N PRO A 75 0.53 -1.12 11.31
CA PRO A 75 1.97 -1.10 11.04
C PRO A 75 2.43 0.30 10.61
N ALA A 76 3.62 0.70 11.06
CA ALA A 76 4.12 2.06 10.85
C ALA A 76 4.23 2.43 9.36
N ASP A 77 4.58 1.46 8.52
CA ASP A 77 4.72 1.58 7.07
C ASP A 77 3.41 1.31 6.31
N ALA A 78 2.31 0.98 6.98
CA ALA A 78 1.06 0.70 6.30
C ALA A 78 0.50 1.94 5.60
N LYS A 79 0.21 1.82 4.30
CA LYS A 79 -0.60 2.77 3.55
C LYS A 79 -2.09 2.51 3.79
N THR A 80 -2.53 1.28 3.53
CA THR A 80 -3.93 0.84 3.61
C THR A 80 -3.96 -0.58 4.12
N LEU A 81 -4.88 -0.90 5.06
CA LEU A 81 -5.15 -2.27 5.48
C LEU A 81 -6.28 -2.85 4.63
N ASP A 82 -6.12 -4.12 4.26
CA ASP A 82 -7.18 -4.89 3.61
C ASP A 82 -8.01 -5.62 4.68
N PHE A 83 -9.13 -5.00 5.08
CA PHE A 83 -9.99 -5.52 6.14
C PHE A 83 -10.69 -6.83 5.78
N ASP A 84 -10.80 -7.17 4.51
CA ASP A 84 -11.40 -8.44 4.06
C ASP A 84 -10.49 -9.64 4.34
N THR A 85 -9.22 -9.42 4.64
CA THR A 85 -8.22 -10.48 4.85
C THR A 85 -8.03 -10.88 6.32
N PHE A 86 -8.57 -10.12 7.27
CA PHE A 86 -8.36 -10.34 8.69
C PHE A 86 -8.83 -11.72 9.16
N ARG A 87 -7.90 -12.53 9.64
CA ARG A 87 -8.12 -13.93 10.05
C ARG A 87 -7.41 -14.23 11.35
N ILE A 88 -8.08 -14.99 12.23
CA ILE A 88 -7.43 -15.54 13.41
C ILE A 88 -7.03 -16.98 13.12
N LYS A 89 -5.77 -17.31 13.35
CA LYS A 89 -5.29 -18.68 13.32
C LYS A 89 -5.84 -19.41 14.55
N ARG A 90 -6.62 -20.46 14.33
CA ARG A 90 -7.00 -21.39 15.39
C ARG A 90 -5.85 -22.34 15.66
N ASN A 91 -5.64 -22.66 16.92
CA ASN A 91 -4.52 -23.44 17.45
C ASN A 91 -4.14 -24.65 16.58
N ALA A 92 -2.84 -24.89 16.43
CA ALA A 92 -2.23 -25.94 15.61
C ALA A 92 -2.70 -27.37 15.94
N THR A 93 -3.27 -27.61 17.11
CA THR A 93 -3.76 -28.94 17.54
C THR A 93 -5.05 -29.37 16.84
N LEU A 94 -5.78 -28.46 16.20
CA LEU A 94 -7.05 -28.71 15.50
C LEU A 94 -6.95 -28.57 13.97
N GLY A 95 -5.74 -28.67 13.44
CA GLY A 95 -5.48 -28.44 12.01
C GLY A 95 -5.67 -26.94 11.68
N ASN A 96 -4.75 -26.36 10.96
CA ASN A 96 -4.61 -24.95 10.55
C ASN A 96 -5.90 -24.22 10.09
N GLN A 97 -6.98 -24.32 10.85
CA GLN A 97 -8.24 -23.65 10.55
C GLN A 97 -8.12 -22.19 10.95
N THR A 98 -8.23 -21.32 9.98
CA THR A 98 -8.35 -19.87 10.20
C THR A 98 -9.82 -19.48 10.29
N LYS A 99 -10.12 -18.50 11.14
CA LYS A 99 -11.45 -17.86 11.20
C LYS A 99 -11.35 -16.47 10.58
N LEU A 100 -12.06 -16.27 9.49
CA LEU A 100 -12.23 -14.93 8.90
C LEU A 100 -13.05 -14.06 9.85
N LEU A 101 -12.59 -12.85 10.11
CA LEU A 101 -13.33 -11.84 10.83
C LEU A 101 -14.29 -11.11 9.89
N LYS A 102 -15.45 -10.74 10.40
CA LYS A 102 -16.42 -9.94 9.63
C LYS A 102 -16.09 -8.46 9.83
N ILE A 103 -16.18 -7.70 8.75
CA ILE A 103 -16.00 -6.25 8.83
C ILE A 103 -17.22 -5.62 9.48
N LEU A 104 -16.98 -4.70 10.40
CA LEU A 104 -17.98 -3.88 11.05
C LEU A 104 -17.68 -2.40 10.76
N THR A 105 -18.70 -1.61 10.51
CA THR A 105 -18.50 -0.17 10.40
C THR A 105 -18.27 0.44 11.79
N TYR A 106 -17.56 1.55 11.84
CA TYR A 106 -17.28 2.22 13.12
C TYR A 106 -18.57 2.70 13.80
N GLU A 107 -19.56 3.10 13.02
CA GLU A 107 -20.88 3.53 13.51
C GLU A 107 -21.65 2.37 14.14
N GLU A 108 -21.63 1.19 13.52
CA GLU A 108 -22.24 -0.02 14.11
C GLU A 108 -21.54 -0.46 15.38
N TYR A 109 -20.19 -0.34 15.41
CA TYR A 109 -19.43 -0.57 16.64
C TYR A 109 -19.90 0.36 17.77
N LEU A 110 -19.96 1.67 17.52
CA LEU A 110 -20.40 2.65 18.51
C LEU A 110 -21.83 2.40 19.01
N SER A 111 -22.72 1.97 18.14
CA SER A 111 -24.12 1.77 18.47
C SER A 111 -24.41 0.46 19.23
N ARG A 112 -23.59 -0.59 19.03
CA ARG A 112 -23.91 -1.93 19.53
C ARG A 112 -22.89 -2.52 20.47
N TYR A 113 -21.61 -2.13 20.34
CA TYR A 113 -20.49 -2.81 20.99
C TYR A 113 -19.59 -1.89 21.79
N LEU A 114 -19.89 -0.61 21.88
CA LEU A 114 -19.10 0.34 22.68
C LEU A 114 -18.96 -0.09 24.14
N ASP A 115 -20.02 -0.64 24.71
CA ASP A 115 -20.03 -1.12 26.11
C ASP A 115 -19.04 -2.26 26.37
N TYR A 116 -18.64 -3.00 25.32
CA TYR A 116 -17.66 -4.07 25.44
C TYR A 116 -16.27 -3.54 25.81
N GLU A 117 -15.92 -2.36 25.32
CA GLU A 117 -14.63 -1.73 25.63
C GLU A 117 -14.50 -1.38 27.13
N TYR A 118 -15.61 -1.08 27.77
CA TYR A 118 -15.67 -0.73 29.20
C TYR A 118 -15.94 -1.93 30.12
N ASN A 119 -16.45 -3.02 29.57
CA ASN A 119 -16.79 -4.21 30.35
C ASN A 119 -15.88 -5.39 29.98
N THR A 120 -14.63 -5.33 30.41
CA THR A 120 -13.58 -6.29 30.10
C THR A 120 -13.67 -7.62 30.85
N THR A 121 -14.58 -7.76 31.78
CA THR A 121 -14.72 -8.94 32.66
C THR A 121 -15.88 -9.86 32.28
N SER A 122 -16.78 -9.39 31.44
CA SER A 122 -17.95 -10.17 31.03
C SER A 122 -17.57 -11.22 29.97
N SER A 123 -18.04 -12.45 30.13
CA SER A 123 -17.90 -13.50 29.10
C SER A 123 -18.63 -13.18 27.80
N ALA A 124 -19.54 -12.23 27.81
CA ALA A 124 -20.21 -11.75 26.59
C ALA A 124 -19.31 -10.83 25.75
N SER A 125 -18.45 -10.02 26.42
CA SER A 125 -17.56 -9.05 25.78
C SER A 125 -16.16 -9.60 25.50
N THR A 126 -15.76 -10.71 26.14
CA THR A 126 -14.44 -11.32 26.01
C THR A 126 -14.50 -12.66 25.29
N GLY A 127 -13.46 -13.02 24.58
CA GLY A 127 -13.34 -14.30 23.89
C GLY A 127 -12.65 -14.21 22.52
N LEU A 128 -12.88 -15.20 21.68
CA LEU A 128 -12.38 -15.20 20.32
C LEU A 128 -13.08 -14.10 19.51
N PRO A 129 -12.34 -13.12 18.94
CA PRO A 129 -12.92 -12.06 18.11
C PRO A 129 -13.77 -12.58 16.96
N ASP A 130 -14.86 -11.88 16.68
CA ASP A 130 -15.78 -12.19 15.59
C ASP A 130 -15.78 -11.13 14.49
N PHE A 131 -15.50 -9.87 14.86
CA PHE A 131 -15.52 -8.74 13.94
C PHE A 131 -14.24 -7.92 14.08
N VAL A 132 -13.91 -7.23 13.00
CA VAL A 132 -12.87 -6.21 12.92
C VAL A 132 -13.49 -4.90 12.42
N PHE A 133 -13.06 -3.77 12.95
CA PHE A 133 -13.50 -2.46 12.50
C PHE A 133 -12.31 -1.49 12.42
N ARG A 134 -12.43 -0.51 11.54
CA ARG A 134 -11.46 0.58 11.44
C ARG A 134 -11.76 1.60 12.53
N ALA A 135 -10.80 1.81 13.44
CA ALA A 135 -10.87 2.83 14.46
C ALA A 135 -10.18 4.13 14.04
N PRO A 136 -10.44 5.28 14.70
CA PRO A 136 -9.67 6.50 14.53
C PRO A 136 -8.18 6.31 14.82
N ASN A 137 -7.34 7.31 14.49
CA ASN A 137 -5.90 7.38 14.80
C ASN A 137 -5.04 6.26 14.18
N ARG A 138 -5.44 5.72 13.02
CA ARG A 138 -4.74 4.60 12.36
C ARG A 138 -4.71 3.35 13.26
N GLU A 139 -5.84 3.01 13.82
CA GLU A 139 -6.03 1.81 14.61
C GLU A 139 -7.11 0.92 13.99
N PHE A 140 -7.06 -0.36 14.30
CA PHE A 140 -8.17 -1.28 14.10
C PHE A 140 -8.62 -1.83 15.45
N GLY A 141 -9.89 -2.15 15.55
CA GLY A 141 -10.45 -2.74 16.75
C GLY A 141 -11.07 -4.10 16.48
N LEU A 142 -11.11 -4.92 17.50
CA LEU A 142 -11.67 -6.27 17.47
C LEU A 142 -12.89 -6.33 18.37
N VAL A 143 -14.00 -6.86 17.89
CA VAL A 143 -15.17 -7.15 18.72
C VAL A 143 -15.16 -8.64 19.07
N LYS A 144 -15.35 -8.84 20.20
CA LYS A 144 -14.92 -9.40 21.46
C LYS A 144 -13.45 -9.13 21.76
N ILE A 145 -13.20 -8.70 22.95
CA ILE A 145 -11.86 -8.49 23.48
C ILE A 145 -11.17 -9.85 23.61
N PRO A 146 -9.96 -10.04 23.09
CA PRO A 146 -9.24 -11.30 23.22
C PRO A 146 -9.11 -11.71 24.70
N ASP A 147 -9.53 -12.93 25.04
CA ASP A 147 -9.38 -13.51 26.40
C ASP A 147 -8.00 -14.14 26.61
N LYS A 148 -7.28 -14.39 25.55
CA LYS A 148 -5.92 -14.95 25.52
C LYS A 148 -5.17 -14.48 24.27
N ALA A 149 -3.90 -14.84 24.19
CA ALA A 149 -3.11 -14.62 22.97
C ALA A 149 -3.68 -15.45 21.80
N TYR A 150 -4.02 -14.77 20.72
CA TYR A 150 -4.38 -15.35 19.42
C TYR A 150 -3.42 -14.81 18.36
N GLU A 151 -3.16 -15.59 17.34
CA GLU A 151 -2.43 -15.12 16.17
C GLU A 151 -3.41 -14.53 15.16
N LEU A 152 -3.31 -13.24 14.93
CA LEU A 152 -4.03 -12.51 13.90
C LEU A 152 -3.16 -12.43 12.64
N VAL A 153 -3.76 -12.73 11.50
CA VAL A 153 -3.11 -12.59 10.18
C VAL A 153 -3.97 -11.67 9.34
N TYR A 154 -3.34 -10.68 8.75
CA TYR A 154 -4.01 -9.76 7.84
C TYR A 154 -3.04 -9.28 6.77
N GLU A 155 -3.57 -8.67 5.73
CA GLU A 155 -2.80 -8.14 4.62
C GLU A 155 -2.94 -6.63 4.56
N TYR A 156 -1.88 -5.97 4.10
CA TYR A 156 -1.89 -4.53 3.93
C TYR A 156 -0.97 -4.10 2.80
N TYR A 157 -1.19 -2.90 2.30
CA TYR A 157 -0.32 -2.24 1.33
C TYR A 157 0.65 -1.32 2.06
N ARG A 158 1.95 -1.56 1.89
CA ARG A 158 2.99 -0.76 2.54
C ARG A 158 3.43 0.43 1.69
N LEU A 159 3.92 1.47 2.34
CA LEU A 159 4.72 2.51 1.72
C LEU A 159 6.19 2.09 1.82
N PRO A 160 6.90 1.97 0.70
CA PRO A 160 8.32 1.62 0.74
C PRO A 160 9.14 2.74 1.39
N VAL A 161 10.22 2.34 2.06
CA VAL A 161 11.20 3.25 2.63
C VAL A 161 12.12 3.77 1.51
N ASP A 162 12.64 4.98 1.69
CA ASP A 162 13.61 5.56 0.77
C ASP A 162 14.86 4.70 0.63
N LEU A 163 15.42 4.67 -0.56
CA LEU A 163 16.71 4.03 -0.81
C LEU A 163 17.82 4.88 -0.21
N ILE A 164 18.75 4.24 0.50
CA ILE A 164 19.89 4.91 1.19
C ILE A 164 21.21 4.39 0.66
N ASN A 165 21.37 3.07 0.61
CA ASN A 165 22.61 2.43 0.24
C ASN A 165 22.67 2.14 -1.26
N ALA A 166 23.88 2.10 -1.82
CA ALA A 166 24.11 1.82 -3.24
C ALA A 166 23.46 0.51 -3.72
N THR A 167 23.35 -0.47 -2.84
CA THR A 167 22.81 -1.82 -3.12
C THR A 167 21.32 -1.96 -2.85
N ASP A 168 20.65 -0.91 -2.33
CA ASP A 168 19.22 -0.98 -2.04
C ASP A 168 18.43 -1.17 -3.33
N VAL A 169 17.43 -2.05 -3.27
CA VAL A 169 16.58 -2.38 -4.41
C VAL A 169 15.18 -1.80 -4.17
N PRO A 170 14.61 -1.06 -5.14
CA PRO A 170 13.24 -0.56 -5.02
C PRO A 170 12.22 -1.69 -4.94
N SER A 171 11.08 -1.45 -4.29
CA SER A 171 9.95 -2.39 -4.27
C SER A 171 9.28 -2.54 -5.65
N ILE A 172 9.41 -1.54 -6.50
CA ILE A 172 8.86 -1.53 -7.86
C ILE A 172 9.60 -2.57 -8.71
N PRO A 173 8.91 -3.45 -9.44
CA PRO A 173 9.56 -4.50 -10.23
C PRO A 173 10.53 -3.97 -11.29
N SER A 174 11.63 -4.69 -11.53
CA SER A 174 12.72 -4.28 -12.42
C SER A 174 12.29 -4.01 -13.88
N GLN A 175 11.19 -4.61 -14.32
CA GLN A 175 10.60 -4.37 -15.65
C GLN A 175 10.16 -2.91 -15.85
N PHE A 176 9.90 -2.19 -14.75
CA PHE A 176 9.50 -0.78 -14.75
C PHE A 176 10.63 0.18 -14.42
N ARG A 177 11.88 -0.29 -14.51
CA ARG A 177 13.09 0.50 -14.25
C ARG A 177 13.09 1.87 -14.95
N TYR A 178 12.66 1.89 -16.20
CA TYR A 178 12.66 3.11 -17.00
C TYR A 178 11.69 4.16 -16.46
N ILE A 179 10.58 3.78 -15.85
CA ILE A 179 9.63 4.71 -15.23
C ILE A 179 10.29 5.47 -14.08
N LEU A 180 11.07 4.77 -13.24
CA LEU A 180 11.82 5.40 -12.16
C LEU A 180 12.85 6.39 -12.67
N VAL A 181 13.55 6.01 -13.75
CA VAL A 181 14.57 6.87 -14.37
C VAL A 181 13.93 8.10 -15.04
N ASP A 182 12.81 7.93 -15.73
CA ASP A 182 12.09 9.04 -16.38
C ASP A 182 11.47 10.00 -15.36
N GLY A 183 10.92 9.45 -14.27
CA GLY A 183 10.48 10.26 -13.13
C GLY A 183 11.62 11.02 -12.46
N ALA A 184 12.77 10.39 -12.28
CA ALA A 184 13.94 11.06 -11.75
C ALA A 184 14.47 12.15 -12.69
N MET A 185 14.42 11.93 -14.01
CA MET A 185 14.76 12.97 -15.00
C MET A 185 13.85 14.20 -14.90
N TYR A 186 12.54 13.98 -14.67
CA TYR A 186 11.60 15.08 -14.43
C TYR A 186 12.04 15.95 -13.25
N TYR A 187 12.35 15.33 -12.11
CA TYR A 187 12.82 16.07 -10.93
C TYR A 187 14.21 16.71 -11.15
N ALA A 188 15.13 16.02 -11.85
CA ALA A 188 16.45 16.55 -12.13
C ALA A 188 16.37 17.83 -13.00
N TYR A 189 15.54 17.85 -14.02
CA TYR A 189 15.31 19.04 -14.84
C TYR A 189 14.65 20.18 -14.05
N LEU A 190 13.73 19.87 -13.14
CA LEU A 190 13.17 20.87 -12.23
C LEU A 190 14.25 21.50 -11.34
N PHE A 191 15.16 20.71 -10.79
CA PHE A 191 16.26 21.20 -9.96
C PHE A 191 17.25 22.07 -10.75
N ARG A 192 17.43 21.78 -12.03
CA ARG A 192 18.27 22.59 -12.94
C ARG A 192 17.55 23.84 -13.46
N GLY A 193 16.24 23.98 -13.23
CA GLY A 193 15.43 25.09 -13.76
C GLY A 193 15.06 24.95 -15.25
N GLU A 194 15.25 23.78 -15.83
CA GLU A 194 14.93 23.45 -17.21
C GLU A 194 13.44 23.04 -17.32
N THR A 195 12.55 24.04 -17.27
CA THR A 195 11.10 23.81 -17.11
C THR A 195 10.44 23.18 -18.33
N GLN A 196 10.92 23.44 -19.54
CA GLN A 196 10.35 22.85 -20.76
C GLN A 196 10.65 21.35 -20.85
N GLU A 197 11.88 20.98 -20.61
CA GLU A 197 12.35 19.60 -20.57
C GLU A 197 11.66 18.83 -19.45
N ALA A 198 11.52 19.47 -18.27
CA ALA A 198 10.79 18.90 -17.14
C ALA A 198 9.34 18.59 -17.53
N GLN A 199 8.65 19.48 -18.23
CA GLN A 199 7.25 19.25 -18.63
C GLN A 199 7.10 18.09 -19.62
N VAL A 200 8.02 17.95 -20.56
CA VAL A 200 8.04 16.79 -21.48
C VAL A 200 8.23 15.49 -20.72
N MET A 201 9.18 15.47 -19.79
CA MET A 201 9.45 14.28 -18.96
C MET A 201 8.30 13.97 -18.00
N GLN A 202 7.63 14.98 -17.45
CA GLN A 202 6.44 14.80 -16.62
C GLN A 202 5.32 14.08 -17.37
N ASN A 203 5.01 14.54 -18.59
CA ASN A 203 3.96 13.92 -19.41
C ASN A 203 4.29 12.47 -19.71
N LYS A 204 5.53 12.19 -20.11
CA LYS A 204 6.02 10.84 -20.37
C LYS A 204 5.90 9.95 -19.13
N TYR A 205 6.38 10.43 -17.98
CA TYR A 205 6.35 9.74 -16.70
C TYR A 205 4.92 9.37 -16.27
N MET A 206 3.98 10.33 -16.41
CA MET A 206 2.57 10.10 -16.09
C MET A 206 1.92 9.04 -16.99
N ASP A 207 2.24 9.05 -18.29
CA ASP A 207 1.70 8.05 -19.23
C ASP A 207 2.28 6.65 -18.98
N GLU A 208 3.53 6.57 -18.58
CA GLU A 208 4.18 5.32 -18.19
C GLU A 208 3.58 4.75 -16.89
N ILE A 209 3.26 5.59 -15.89
CA ILE A 209 2.54 5.17 -14.68
C ILE A 209 1.14 4.64 -15.04
N LYS A 210 0.41 5.30 -15.94
CA LYS A 210 -0.88 4.79 -16.42
C LYS A 210 -0.73 3.43 -17.11
N SER A 211 0.30 3.26 -17.92
CA SER A 211 0.61 1.98 -18.57
C SER A 211 0.93 0.88 -17.56
N MET A 212 1.76 1.19 -16.54
CA MET A 212 2.05 0.27 -15.44
C MET A 212 0.77 -0.11 -14.68
N ARG A 213 -0.06 0.88 -14.35
CA ARG A 213 -1.35 0.63 -13.70
C ARG A 213 -2.24 -0.31 -14.51
N SER A 214 -2.31 -0.12 -15.82
CA SER A 214 -3.16 -0.95 -16.69
C SER A 214 -2.77 -2.44 -16.71
N LEU A 215 -1.49 -2.75 -16.42
CA LEU A 215 -1.01 -4.13 -16.32
C LEU A 215 -1.45 -4.82 -15.03
N TYR A 216 -1.64 -4.06 -13.96
CA TYR A 216 -2.03 -4.58 -12.64
C TYR A 216 -3.54 -4.51 -12.38
N VAL A 217 -4.29 -3.75 -13.18
CA VAL A 217 -5.75 -3.70 -13.04
C VAL A 217 -6.34 -5.04 -13.45
N ASN A 218 -7.08 -5.65 -12.55
CA ASN A 218 -7.85 -6.84 -12.86
C ASN A 218 -9.01 -6.45 -13.80
N ARG A 219 -8.90 -6.80 -15.07
CA ARG A 219 -9.92 -6.47 -16.08
C ARG A 219 -11.29 -7.07 -15.76
N TYR A 220 -11.32 -8.19 -15.06
CA TYR A 220 -12.58 -8.83 -14.67
C TYR A 220 -13.32 -8.06 -13.57
N ASP A 221 -12.61 -7.52 -12.60
CA ASP A 221 -13.20 -6.71 -11.55
C ASP A 221 -13.70 -5.36 -12.11
N TYR A 222 -12.94 -4.77 -13.03
CA TYR A 222 -13.35 -3.57 -13.72
C TYR A 222 -14.59 -3.80 -14.61
N ALA A 223 -14.66 -4.92 -15.32
CA ALA A 223 -15.82 -5.29 -16.12
C ALA A 223 -17.08 -5.52 -15.26
N ARG A 224 -16.93 -6.06 -14.05
CA ARG A 224 -18.04 -6.19 -13.09
C ARG A 224 -18.57 -4.84 -12.61
N SER A 225 -17.72 -3.87 -12.39
CA SER A 225 -18.14 -2.52 -11.97
C SER A 225 -18.85 -1.73 -13.08
N THR A 226 -18.62 -2.09 -14.34
CA THR A 226 -19.28 -1.44 -15.49
C THR A 226 -20.61 -2.09 -15.89
N VAL A 227 -20.89 -3.29 -15.43
CA VAL A 227 -22.22 -3.89 -15.56
C VAL A 227 -23.10 -3.30 -14.45
N LEU A 228 -23.45 -2.04 -14.59
CA LEU A 228 -24.58 -1.51 -13.87
C LEU A 228 -25.79 -2.35 -14.25
N PRO A 229 -26.54 -2.91 -13.29
CA PRO A 229 -27.77 -3.57 -13.60
C PRO A 229 -28.63 -2.55 -14.33
N GLN A 230 -28.95 -2.84 -15.56
CA GLN A 230 -29.93 -2.08 -16.31
C GLN A 230 -31.13 -1.93 -15.39
N ASN A 231 -31.50 -0.72 -15.18
CA ASN A 231 -32.66 -0.39 -14.35
C ASN A 231 -33.89 -1.06 -14.96
N THR A 232 -34.17 -2.28 -14.51
CA THR A 232 -35.33 -3.05 -14.96
C THR A 232 -36.66 -2.41 -14.54
N SER A 233 -36.59 -1.36 -13.74
CA SER A 233 -37.78 -0.58 -13.35
C SER A 233 -38.39 0.23 -14.50
N SER A 234 -37.65 0.47 -15.58
CA SER A 234 -38.21 1.16 -16.74
C SER A 234 -39.01 0.25 -17.69
N VAL A 235 -38.86 -1.07 -17.55
CA VAL A 235 -39.59 -2.03 -18.41
C VAL A 235 -40.93 -2.39 -17.82
N SER A 236 -41.14 -2.22 -16.54
CA SER A 236 -42.44 -2.51 -15.90
C SER A 236 -43.48 -1.39 -16.07
N SER A 237 -43.07 -0.22 -16.54
CA SER A 237 -44.01 0.89 -16.78
C SER A 237 -44.62 0.91 -18.18
N ILE A 238 -44.24 -0.01 -19.05
CA ILE A 238 -44.86 -0.18 -20.38
C ILE A 238 -45.84 -1.37 -20.37
N ARG A 239 -46.59 -1.46 -19.32
CA ARG A 239 -47.77 -2.30 -19.29
C ARG A 239 -48.91 -1.45 -18.83
N VAL A 240 -49.52 -0.77 -19.77
CA VAL A 240 -50.95 -0.50 -19.79
C VAL A 240 -51.25 0.11 -21.14
N ILE A 241 -51.83 -0.60 -21.97
CA ILE A 241 -53.14 -0.35 -22.55
C ILE A 241 -53.35 -1.42 -23.59
#